data_219177ab19de5b5f13c0a4fabbaf8f6f
#
_entry.id   219177ab19de5b5f13c0a4fabbaf8f6f
#
_cell.length_a   1.000
_cell.length_b   1.000
_cell.length_c   1.000
_cell.angle_alpha   90.00
_cell.angle_beta   90.00
_cell.angle_gamma   90.00
#
_symmetry.space_group_name_H-M   'P 1'
#
loop_
_entity.id
_entity.type
_entity.pdbx_description
1 polymer ?
#
loop_
_entity_poly.entity_id
_entity_poly.type
_entity_poly.pdbx_seq_one_letter_code
_entity_poly.pdbx_strand_id
1 'polypeptide(L)'
;MDFSILTLILSICTLAIVVYIFLKLRDQKTIESGKSENLENKIDSVSKDLNEIENQLASVTTPINELNRFLGGNVTTGRLGEWSLESIVQDIMPTDSYKFQAQINPETSDRVDCAITSAEGFIIPIDSKFYSGQYQSYQSASNDSDRKKILRDLRTAILRDAENISDKYILQNTTSNYAVLYIASEKLVDLVAVSYTHLRAHETREDLVCRLLVEK
;
A
#
# COMPACT_ATOMS: atom_id res chain seq x y z
N MET A 1 -93.55 -12.44 24.62
CA MET A 1 -92.13 -12.47 24.86
C MET A 1 -91.79 -11.24 25.71
N ASP A 2 -91.48 -11.50 26.98
CA ASP A 2 -91.46 -10.45 27.97
C ASP A 2 -90.30 -9.45 27.64
N PHE A 3 -90.66 -8.13 27.70
CA PHE A 3 -89.76 -7.03 27.42
C PHE A 3 -88.48 -7.09 28.30
N SER A 4 -88.55 -7.71 29.47
CA SER A 4 -87.42 -7.98 30.37
C SER A 4 -86.42 -8.99 29.79
N ILE A 5 -86.86 -9.98 29.06
CA ILE A 5 -85.97 -11.01 28.45
C ILE A 5 -85.20 -10.41 27.25
N LEU A 6 -85.84 -9.53 26.47
CA LEU A 6 -85.22 -8.84 25.35
C LEU A 6 -84.14 -7.84 25.82
N THR A 7 -84.37 -7.11 26.89
CA THR A 7 -83.37 -6.21 27.48
C THR A 7 -82.15 -6.97 28.07
N LEU A 8 -82.41 -8.12 28.67
CA LEU A 8 -81.37 -8.97 29.23
C LEU A 8 -80.46 -9.53 28.12
N ILE A 9 -81.05 -10.01 27.02
CA ILE A 9 -80.31 -10.49 25.87
C ILE A 9 -79.46 -9.39 25.23
N LEU A 10 -80.01 -8.19 25.08
CA LEU A 10 -79.33 -7.03 24.54
C LEU A 10 -78.11 -6.63 25.40
N SER A 11 -78.28 -6.65 26.73
CA SER A 11 -77.24 -6.36 27.69
C SER A 11 -76.07 -7.40 27.62
N ILE A 12 -76.38 -8.66 27.49
CA ILE A 12 -75.39 -9.74 27.33
C ILE A 12 -74.63 -9.57 26.01
N CYS A 13 -75.33 -9.28 24.91
CA CYS A 13 -74.69 -9.04 23.61
C CYS A 13 -73.75 -7.83 23.62
N THR A 14 -74.17 -6.72 24.23
CA THR A 14 -73.30 -5.53 24.35
C THR A 14 -72.06 -5.84 25.20
N LEU A 15 -72.20 -6.56 26.30
CA LEU A 15 -71.09 -6.96 27.13
C LEU A 15 -70.11 -7.86 26.36
N ALA A 16 -70.63 -8.81 25.61
CA ALA A 16 -69.81 -9.73 24.78
C ALA A 16 -69.01 -8.95 23.72
N ILE A 17 -69.64 -7.99 23.04
CA ILE A 17 -68.98 -7.10 22.07
C ILE A 17 -67.87 -6.30 22.71
N VAL A 18 -68.12 -5.69 23.88
CA VAL A 18 -67.12 -4.90 24.62
C VAL A 18 -65.93 -5.77 25.02
N VAL A 19 -66.17 -6.96 25.55
CA VAL A 19 -65.10 -7.91 25.89
C VAL A 19 -64.30 -8.34 24.64
N TYR A 20 -64.96 -8.61 23.54
CA TYR A 20 -64.30 -8.95 22.29
C TYR A 20 -63.39 -7.84 21.77
N ILE A 21 -63.90 -6.59 21.77
CA ILE A 21 -63.10 -5.41 21.37
C ILE A 21 -61.91 -5.21 22.32
N PHE A 22 -62.12 -5.37 23.61
CA PHE A 22 -61.05 -5.24 24.59
C PHE A 22 -59.93 -6.29 24.39
N LEU A 23 -60.30 -7.56 24.16
CA LEU A 23 -59.34 -8.62 23.86
C LEU A 23 -58.55 -8.35 22.56
N LYS A 24 -59.24 -7.90 21.51
CA LYS A 24 -58.65 -7.58 20.23
C LYS A 24 -57.67 -6.38 20.31
N LEU A 25 -58.01 -5.35 21.05
CA LEU A 25 -57.10 -4.21 21.30
C LEU A 25 -55.88 -4.60 22.14
N ARG A 26 -56.06 -5.55 23.08
CA ARG A 26 -54.94 -6.08 23.87
C ARG A 26 -53.96 -6.89 23.01
N ASP A 27 -54.45 -7.68 22.10
CA ASP A 27 -53.59 -8.46 21.18
C ASP A 27 -52.82 -7.56 20.21
N GLN A 28 -53.46 -6.49 19.70
CA GLN A 28 -52.78 -5.49 18.88
C GLN A 28 -51.63 -4.80 19.61
N LYS A 29 -51.84 -4.37 20.87
CA LYS A 29 -50.80 -3.77 21.67
C LYS A 29 -49.62 -4.69 21.94
N THR A 30 -49.84 -5.98 22.11
CA THR A 30 -48.80 -6.97 22.35
C THR A 30 -47.95 -7.18 21.08
N ILE A 31 -48.58 -7.20 19.89
CA ILE A 31 -47.88 -7.34 18.61
C ILE A 31 -47.07 -6.11 18.27
N GLU A 32 -47.57 -4.88 18.59
CA GLU A 32 -46.87 -3.64 18.34
C GLU A 32 -45.66 -3.48 19.28
N SER A 33 -45.82 -3.85 20.56
CA SER A 33 -44.73 -3.88 21.54
C SER A 33 -43.61 -4.85 21.15
N GLY A 34 -43.94 -6.07 20.69
CA GLY A 34 -42.97 -7.06 20.23
C GLY A 34 -42.25 -6.63 18.95
N LYS A 35 -42.90 -5.87 18.05
CA LYS A 35 -42.26 -5.29 16.86
C LYS A 35 -41.29 -4.18 17.23
N SER A 36 -41.65 -3.32 18.20
CA SER A 36 -40.76 -2.24 18.66
C SER A 36 -39.49 -2.79 19.32
N GLU A 37 -39.66 -3.78 20.21
CA GLU A 37 -38.53 -4.43 20.89
C GLU A 37 -37.58 -5.19 19.89
N ASN A 38 -38.16 -5.79 18.86
CA ASN A 38 -37.38 -6.47 17.82
C ASN A 38 -36.62 -5.47 16.92
N LEU A 39 -37.18 -4.28 16.67
CA LEU A 39 -36.52 -3.18 15.98
C LEU A 39 -35.40 -2.58 16.81
N GLU A 40 -35.62 -2.37 18.10
CA GLU A 40 -34.63 -1.83 19.03
C GLU A 40 -33.43 -2.79 19.14
N ASN A 41 -33.65 -4.08 19.29
CA ASN A 41 -32.61 -5.11 19.29
C ASN A 41 -31.82 -5.18 17.96
N LYS A 42 -32.49 -4.95 16.82
CA LYS A 42 -31.81 -4.86 15.52
C LYS A 42 -30.98 -3.59 15.37
N ILE A 43 -31.47 -2.48 15.86
CA ILE A 43 -30.72 -1.21 15.86
C ILE A 43 -29.47 -1.35 16.72
N ASP A 44 -29.57 -1.96 17.89
CA ASP A 44 -28.43 -2.21 18.78
C ASP A 44 -27.40 -3.16 18.15
N SER A 45 -27.85 -4.21 17.45
CA SER A 45 -26.93 -5.10 16.75
C SER A 45 -26.20 -4.38 15.60
N VAL A 46 -26.94 -3.64 14.77
CA VAL A 46 -26.33 -2.84 13.67
C VAL A 46 -25.38 -1.77 14.21
N SER A 47 -25.71 -1.15 15.34
CA SER A 47 -24.83 -0.17 15.99
C SER A 47 -23.53 -0.83 16.49
N LYS A 48 -23.62 -2.04 17.03
CA LYS A 48 -22.43 -2.84 17.38
C LYS A 48 -21.56 -3.21 16.19
N ASP A 49 -22.20 -3.68 15.12
CA ASP A 49 -21.50 -4.05 13.88
C ASP A 49 -20.82 -2.83 13.26
N LEU A 50 -21.47 -1.66 13.27
CA LEU A 50 -20.88 -0.40 12.82
C LEU A 50 -19.66 0.01 13.64
N ASN A 51 -19.72 -0.09 14.97
CA ASN A 51 -18.58 0.20 15.83
C ASN A 51 -17.41 -0.78 15.60
N GLU A 52 -17.70 -2.03 15.33
CA GLU A 52 -16.68 -3.03 15.01
C GLU A 52 -16.02 -2.75 13.65
N ILE A 53 -16.79 -2.37 12.63
CA ILE A 53 -16.28 -1.93 11.32
C ILE A 53 -15.43 -0.65 11.48
N GLU A 54 -15.87 0.31 12.28
CA GLU A 54 -15.12 1.54 12.54
C GLU A 54 -13.78 1.26 13.22
N ASN A 55 -13.73 0.35 14.18
CA ASN A 55 -12.50 -0.10 14.82
C ASN A 55 -11.58 -0.87 13.85
N GLN A 56 -12.14 -1.72 13.00
CA GLN A 56 -11.38 -2.41 11.96
C GLN A 56 -10.83 -1.41 10.92
N LEU A 57 -11.63 -0.43 10.53
CA LEU A 57 -11.19 0.63 9.61
C LEU A 57 -10.07 1.49 10.23
N ALA A 58 -10.18 1.83 11.51
CA ALA A 58 -9.14 2.55 12.23
C ALA A 58 -7.83 1.73 12.31
N SER A 59 -7.92 0.42 12.52
CA SER A 59 -6.76 -0.47 12.56
C SER A 59 -6.03 -0.57 11.22
N VAL A 60 -6.73 -0.38 10.09
CA VAL A 60 -6.15 -0.36 8.73
C VAL A 60 -5.68 1.05 8.36
N THR A 61 -6.43 2.09 8.78
CA THR A 61 -6.11 3.48 8.42
C THR A 61 -4.84 3.99 9.10
N THR A 62 -4.57 3.53 10.33
CA THR A 62 -3.35 3.92 11.06
C THR A 62 -2.07 3.45 10.36
N PRO A 63 -1.90 2.15 9.99
CA PRO A 63 -0.76 1.69 9.21
C PRO A 63 -0.64 2.35 7.83
N ILE A 64 -1.77 2.65 7.16
CA ILE A 64 -1.76 3.36 5.86
C ILE A 64 -1.26 4.80 6.04
N ASN A 65 -1.66 5.50 7.09
CA ASN A 65 -1.17 6.84 7.38
C ASN A 65 0.31 6.85 7.79
N GLU A 66 0.76 5.85 8.53
CA GLU A 66 2.18 5.65 8.83
C GLU A 66 2.95 5.34 7.54
N LEU A 67 2.47 4.45 6.70
CA LEU A 67 3.05 4.16 5.39
C LEU A 67 3.10 5.42 4.52
N ASN A 68 2.04 6.23 4.48
CA ASN A 68 2.02 7.51 3.76
C ASN A 68 3.01 8.54 4.35
N ARG A 69 3.21 8.57 5.66
CA ARG A 69 4.27 9.39 6.29
C ARG A 69 5.66 8.88 5.93
N PHE A 70 5.84 7.58 5.87
CA PHE A 70 7.07 6.95 5.37
C PHE A 70 7.31 7.24 3.88
N LEU A 71 6.28 7.22 3.06
CA LEU A 71 6.38 7.47 1.61
C LEU A 71 6.44 8.97 1.26
N GLY A 72 5.94 9.85 2.12
CA GLY A 72 5.84 11.30 1.86
C GLY A 72 7.02 12.15 2.36
N GLY A 73 7.93 11.60 3.14
CA GLY A 73 9.10 12.33 3.68
C GLY A 73 10.38 12.02 2.91
N ASN A 74 11.11 13.04 2.45
CA ASN A 74 12.35 12.89 1.66
C ASN A 74 13.42 12.00 2.33
N VAL A 75 13.45 11.94 3.66
CA VAL A 75 14.41 11.13 4.44
C VAL A 75 13.95 9.68 4.56
N THR A 76 12.63 9.43 4.57
CA THR A 76 12.04 8.10 4.71
C THR A 76 11.99 7.32 3.41
N THR A 77 11.90 8.00 2.27
CA THR A 77 11.88 7.35 0.96
C THR A 77 13.23 6.73 0.59
N GLY A 78 14.34 7.36 0.95
CA GLY A 78 15.68 6.76 0.79
C GLY A 78 15.82 5.46 1.58
N ARG A 79 15.46 5.49 2.87
CA ARG A 79 15.50 4.31 3.75
C ARG A 79 14.61 3.16 3.29
N LEU A 80 13.49 3.44 2.63
CA LEU A 80 12.63 2.40 2.07
C LEU A 80 13.34 1.65 0.92
N GLY A 81 14.07 2.37 0.09
CA GLY A 81 14.89 1.77 -0.96
C GLY A 81 16.00 0.88 -0.39
N GLU A 82 16.72 1.38 0.61
CA GLU A 82 17.76 0.61 1.33
C GLU A 82 17.16 -0.64 1.97
N TRP A 83 16.05 -0.52 2.72
CA TRP A 83 15.37 -1.67 3.35
C TRP A 83 14.87 -2.70 2.33
N SER A 84 14.33 -2.25 1.20
CA SER A 84 13.91 -3.15 0.11
C SER A 84 15.10 -3.93 -0.47
N LEU A 85 16.22 -3.25 -0.71
CA LEU A 85 17.47 -3.86 -1.16
C LEU A 85 17.98 -4.88 -0.13
N GLU A 86 18.03 -4.50 1.15
CA GLU A 86 18.46 -5.38 2.25
C GLU A 86 17.64 -6.65 2.31
N SER A 87 16.31 -6.53 2.25
CA SER A 87 15.39 -7.67 2.31
C SER A 87 15.64 -8.65 1.16
N ILE A 88 15.76 -8.14 -0.07
CA ILE A 88 16.00 -8.99 -1.26
C ILE A 88 17.36 -9.67 -1.18
N VAL A 89 18.40 -8.95 -0.78
CA VAL A 89 19.75 -9.51 -0.69
C VAL A 89 19.80 -10.60 0.39
N GLN A 90 19.20 -10.38 1.54
CA GLN A 90 19.12 -11.36 2.63
C GLN A 90 18.36 -12.63 2.24
N ASP A 91 17.30 -12.49 1.43
CA ASP A 91 16.48 -13.63 0.99
C ASP A 91 17.20 -14.51 -0.06
N ILE A 92 18.08 -13.92 -0.86
CA ILE A 92 18.65 -14.60 -2.04
C ILE A 92 20.11 -15.00 -1.82
N MET A 93 20.89 -14.21 -1.07
CA MET A 93 22.34 -14.34 -1.01
C MET A 93 22.81 -15.01 0.29
N PRO A 94 23.87 -15.83 0.26
CA PRO A 94 24.53 -16.34 1.46
C PRO A 94 25.04 -15.19 2.34
N THR A 95 24.93 -15.34 3.65
CA THR A 95 25.27 -14.30 4.65
C THR A 95 26.71 -13.80 4.54
N ASP A 96 27.62 -14.67 4.11
CA ASP A 96 29.06 -14.35 3.99
C ASP A 96 29.41 -13.63 2.68
N SER A 97 28.47 -13.52 1.73
CA SER A 97 28.72 -12.98 0.40
C SER A 97 28.35 -11.50 0.26
N TYR A 98 27.78 -10.86 1.28
CA TYR A 98 27.40 -9.45 1.20
C TYR A 98 27.68 -8.68 2.49
N LYS A 99 27.77 -7.35 2.36
CA LYS A 99 27.90 -6.42 3.48
C LYS A 99 27.11 -5.16 3.18
N PHE A 100 26.22 -4.78 4.10
CA PHE A 100 25.50 -3.50 4.02
C PHE A 100 26.33 -2.35 4.55
N GLN A 101 26.05 -1.13 4.03
CA GLN A 101 26.72 0.12 4.39
C GLN A 101 28.25 -0.02 4.38
N ALA A 102 28.76 -0.69 3.32
CA ALA A 102 30.18 -1.01 3.21
C ALA A 102 30.99 0.18 2.72
N GLN A 103 32.08 0.48 3.41
CA GLN A 103 33.11 1.39 2.92
C GLN A 103 34.02 0.62 1.99
N ILE A 104 34.01 0.91 0.69
CA ILE A 104 34.83 0.24 -0.31
C ILE A 104 36.17 0.93 -0.48
N ASN A 105 36.13 2.27 -0.56
CA ASN A 105 37.35 3.08 -0.65
C ASN A 105 37.81 3.50 0.76
N PRO A 106 38.99 3.04 1.23
CA PRO A 106 39.48 3.43 2.54
C PRO A 106 39.92 4.92 2.62
N GLU A 107 40.14 5.58 1.47
CA GLU A 107 40.53 6.98 1.41
C GLU A 107 39.33 7.95 1.55
N THR A 108 38.11 7.47 1.39
CA THR A 108 36.88 8.25 1.52
C THR A 108 36.01 7.72 2.62
N SER A 109 35.09 8.54 3.12
CA SER A 109 34.06 8.12 4.09
C SER A 109 32.80 7.59 3.40
N ASP A 110 32.80 7.50 2.07
CA ASP A 110 31.63 7.05 1.30
C ASP A 110 31.32 5.59 1.57
N ARG A 111 30.05 5.30 1.74
CA ARG A 111 29.52 3.95 1.97
C ARG A 111 28.51 3.61 0.89
N VAL A 112 28.67 2.42 0.32
CA VAL A 112 27.67 1.85 -0.59
C VAL A 112 26.62 1.13 0.22
N ASP A 113 25.36 1.14 -0.24
CA ASP A 113 24.25 0.51 0.50
C ASP A 113 24.46 -0.98 0.67
N CYS A 114 24.91 -1.67 -0.39
CA CYS A 114 25.28 -3.07 -0.33
C CYS A 114 26.53 -3.36 -1.18
N ALA A 115 27.43 -4.15 -0.65
CA ALA A 115 28.59 -4.69 -1.34
C ALA A 115 28.45 -6.21 -1.41
N ILE A 116 28.43 -6.81 -2.61
CA ILE A 116 28.40 -8.25 -2.81
C ILE A 116 29.81 -8.71 -3.21
N THR A 117 30.31 -9.74 -2.54
CA THR A 117 31.58 -10.37 -2.91
C THR A 117 31.32 -11.46 -3.95
N SER A 118 31.88 -11.31 -5.15
CA SER A 118 31.79 -12.33 -6.19
C SER A 118 32.63 -13.56 -5.87
N ALA A 119 32.35 -14.66 -6.52
CA ALA A 119 33.16 -15.90 -6.42
C ALA A 119 34.63 -15.70 -6.77
N GLU A 120 34.95 -14.69 -7.59
CA GLU A 120 36.30 -14.34 -8.01
C GLU A 120 37.00 -13.38 -7.02
N GLY A 121 36.33 -12.97 -5.95
CA GLY A 121 36.85 -12.10 -4.91
C GLY A 121 36.68 -10.61 -5.17
N PHE A 122 36.07 -10.18 -6.28
CA PHE A 122 35.76 -8.77 -6.53
C PHE A 122 34.51 -8.35 -5.77
N ILE A 123 34.50 -7.08 -5.38
CA ILE A 123 33.32 -6.46 -4.76
C ILE A 123 32.43 -5.87 -5.85
N ILE A 124 31.14 -6.19 -5.83
CA ILE A 124 30.11 -5.59 -6.67
C ILE A 124 29.38 -4.54 -5.83
N PRO A 125 29.55 -3.25 -6.09
CA PRO A 125 28.84 -2.18 -5.37
C PRO A 125 27.38 -2.10 -5.83
N ILE A 126 26.46 -1.95 -4.89
CA ILE A 126 25.02 -1.74 -5.15
C ILE A 126 24.55 -0.55 -4.36
N ASP A 127 24.10 0.49 -5.06
CA ASP A 127 23.54 1.69 -4.46
C ASP A 127 22.04 1.79 -4.75
N SER A 128 21.25 2.07 -3.73
CA SER A 128 19.80 2.12 -3.81
C SER A 128 19.30 3.54 -4.05
N LYS A 129 18.41 3.70 -5.01
CA LYS A 129 17.77 4.99 -5.31
C LYS A 129 16.26 4.83 -5.41
N PHE A 130 15.56 5.80 -4.83
CA PHE A 130 14.11 5.84 -4.84
C PHE A 130 13.58 7.16 -5.36
N TYR A 131 13.00 7.17 -6.57
CA TYR A 131 12.54 8.37 -7.27
C TYR A 131 11.03 8.61 -7.07
N SER A 132 10.53 8.54 -5.84
CA SER A 132 9.10 8.65 -5.53
C SER A 132 8.48 9.98 -5.95
N GLY A 133 9.19 11.08 -5.78
CA GLY A 133 8.70 12.41 -6.15
C GLY A 133 8.45 12.55 -7.65
N GLN A 134 9.35 12.00 -8.48
CA GLN A 134 9.21 11.99 -9.93
C GLN A 134 8.05 11.09 -10.36
N TYR A 135 7.86 9.95 -9.70
CA TYR A 135 6.73 9.05 -9.98
C TYR A 135 5.39 9.68 -9.63
N GLN A 136 5.28 10.32 -8.47
CA GLN A 136 4.07 11.05 -8.07
C GLN A 136 3.76 12.18 -9.05
N SER A 137 4.76 12.95 -9.45
CA SER A 137 4.62 14.00 -10.45
C SER A 137 4.14 13.46 -11.80
N TYR A 138 4.65 12.30 -12.23
CA TYR A 138 4.22 11.62 -13.45
C TYR A 138 2.75 11.17 -13.37
N GLN A 139 2.32 10.62 -12.24
CA GLN A 139 0.94 10.18 -12.05
C GLN A 139 -0.04 11.36 -12.02
N SER A 140 0.35 12.48 -11.40
CA SER A 140 -0.49 13.68 -11.28
C SER A 140 -0.49 14.57 -12.52
N ALA A 141 0.38 14.30 -13.51
CA ALA A 141 0.47 15.08 -14.73
C ALA A 141 -0.82 14.99 -15.57
N SER A 142 -1.41 16.14 -15.88
CA SER A 142 -2.70 16.26 -16.56
C SER A 142 -2.60 16.08 -18.08
N ASN A 143 -1.42 16.22 -18.67
CA ASN A 143 -1.22 16.16 -20.11
C ASN A 143 0.06 15.41 -20.50
N ASP A 144 0.13 14.95 -21.75
CA ASP A 144 1.25 14.17 -22.28
C ASP A 144 2.56 14.95 -22.39
N SER A 145 2.50 16.26 -22.56
CA SER A 145 3.69 17.10 -22.62
C SER A 145 4.43 17.12 -21.28
N ASP A 146 3.69 17.29 -20.19
CA ASP A 146 4.24 17.27 -18.83
C ASP A 146 4.78 15.89 -18.47
N ARG A 147 4.05 14.82 -18.83
CA ARG A 147 4.54 13.44 -18.65
C ARG A 147 5.87 13.19 -19.34
N LYS A 148 6.00 13.61 -20.60
CA LYS A 148 7.25 13.50 -21.37
C LYS A 148 8.38 14.32 -20.74
N LYS A 149 8.09 15.48 -20.19
CA LYS A 149 9.08 16.30 -19.48
C LYS A 149 9.57 15.59 -18.23
N ILE A 150 8.66 15.10 -17.39
CA ILE A 150 8.99 14.40 -16.16
C ILE A 150 9.83 13.15 -16.45
N LEU A 151 9.52 12.39 -17.49
CA LEU A 151 10.32 11.23 -17.90
C LEU A 151 11.74 11.60 -18.33
N ARG A 152 11.92 12.73 -19.06
CA ARG A 152 13.25 13.22 -19.42
C ARG A 152 14.05 13.64 -18.17
N ASP A 153 13.40 14.34 -17.25
CA ASP A 153 14.02 14.79 -16.01
C ASP A 153 14.42 13.59 -15.13
N LEU A 154 13.56 12.58 -15.02
CA LEU A 154 13.84 11.32 -14.34
C LEU A 154 15.04 10.60 -14.97
N ARG A 155 15.06 10.47 -16.30
CA ARG A 155 16.19 9.86 -17.01
C ARG A 155 17.51 10.59 -16.72
N THR A 156 17.49 11.91 -16.76
CA THR A 156 18.69 12.73 -16.47
C THR A 156 19.16 12.51 -15.03
N ALA A 157 18.24 12.42 -14.08
CA ALA A 157 18.57 12.12 -12.69
C ALA A 157 19.21 10.73 -12.53
N ILE A 158 18.65 9.70 -13.18
CA ILE A 158 19.18 8.33 -13.14
C ILE A 158 20.59 8.26 -13.74
N LEU A 159 20.80 8.89 -14.89
CA LEU A 159 22.13 8.91 -15.53
C LEU A 159 23.18 9.60 -14.66
N ARG A 160 22.83 10.75 -14.08
CA ARG A 160 23.71 11.45 -13.15
C ARG A 160 24.04 10.62 -11.91
N ASP A 161 23.05 9.94 -11.34
CA ASP A 161 23.26 9.09 -10.17
C ASP A 161 24.12 7.86 -10.55
N ALA A 162 23.92 7.29 -11.73
CA ALA A 162 24.76 6.23 -12.27
C ALA A 162 26.24 6.64 -12.44
N GLU A 163 26.49 7.83 -13.02
CA GLU A 163 27.84 8.40 -13.11
C GLU A 163 28.47 8.59 -11.73
N ASN A 164 27.74 9.15 -10.79
CA ASN A 164 28.22 9.35 -9.42
C ASN A 164 28.58 8.01 -8.72
N ILE A 165 27.78 6.98 -8.92
CA ILE A 165 28.04 5.63 -8.37
C ILE A 165 29.31 5.06 -9.00
N SER A 166 29.46 5.17 -10.33
CA SER A 166 30.65 4.72 -11.05
C SER A 166 31.92 5.38 -10.51
N ASP A 167 31.89 6.70 -10.38
CA ASP A 167 33.07 7.47 -9.94
C ASP A 167 33.45 7.20 -8.48
N LYS A 168 32.47 6.96 -7.62
CA LYS A 168 32.72 6.72 -6.19
C LYS A 168 33.15 5.30 -5.87
N TYR A 169 32.56 4.32 -6.54
CA TYR A 169 32.62 2.94 -6.08
C TYR A 169 33.32 1.98 -7.02
N ILE A 170 33.60 2.33 -8.30
CA ILE A 170 34.38 1.48 -9.19
C ILE A 170 35.86 1.76 -9.01
N LEU A 171 36.56 0.86 -8.32
CA LEU A 171 37.99 0.96 -7.99
C LEU A 171 38.78 -0.17 -8.66
N GLN A 172 39.85 0.18 -9.33
CA GLN A 172 40.73 -0.80 -9.98
C GLN A 172 41.24 -1.86 -8.98
N ASN A 173 41.22 -3.12 -9.38
CA ASN A 173 41.69 -4.27 -8.62
C ASN A 173 40.94 -4.54 -7.28
N THR A 174 39.90 -3.78 -6.96
CA THR A 174 39.12 -3.97 -5.72
C THR A 174 37.66 -4.31 -6.03
N THR A 175 37.06 -3.60 -6.98
CA THR A 175 35.67 -3.84 -7.37
C THR A 175 35.58 -4.43 -8.77
N SER A 176 34.38 -4.94 -9.12
CA SER A 176 34.04 -5.20 -10.52
C SER A 176 34.19 -3.93 -11.36
N ASN A 177 34.27 -4.08 -12.67
CA ASN A 177 34.30 -2.96 -13.62
C ASN A 177 32.92 -2.30 -13.80
N TYR A 178 31.92 -2.75 -13.04
CA TYR A 178 30.56 -2.20 -13.01
C TYR A 178 30.05 -2.10 -11.59
N ALA A 179 29.08 -1.22 -11.40
CA ALA A 179 28.27 -1.10 -10.18
C ALA A 179 26.78 -1.28 -10.52
N VAL A 180 25.97 -1.54 -9.54
CA VAL A 180 24.53 -1.74 -9.71
C VAL A 180 23.79 -0.56 -9.10
N LEU A 181 22.97 0.15 -9.90
CA LEU A 181 21.98 1.09 -9.41
C LEU A 181 20.66 0.33 -9.18
N TYR A 182 20.27 0.15 -7.93
CA TYR A 182 19.01 -0.48 -7.55
C TYR A 182 17.88 0.55 -7.44
N ILE A 183 16.79 0.35 -8.20
CA ILE A 183 15.60 1.18 -8.15
C ILE A 183 14.48 0.40 -7.45
N ALA A 184 14.11 0.82 -6.25
CA ALA A 184 13.13 0.13 -5.40
C ALA A 184 11.67 0.36 -5.85
N SER A 185 11.41 0.33 -7.16
CA SER A 185 10.07 0.48 -7.73
C SER A 185 10.01 -0.14 -9.13
N GLU A 186 9.32 -1.26 -9.26
CA GLU A 186 9.09 -1.95 -10.53
C GLU A 186 8.43 -1.01 -11.57
N LYS A 187 7.43 -0.25 -11.15
CA LYS A 187 6.72 0.70 -12.04
C LYS A 187 7.62 1.82 -12.57
N LEU A 188 8.61 2.24 -11.79
CA LEU A 188 9.60 3.22 -12.25
C LEU A 188 10.58 2.58 -13.24
N VAL A 189 10.99 1.35 -12.99
CA VAL A 189 11.84 0.59 -13.91
C VAL A 189 11.14 0.40 -15.26
N ASP A 190 9.87 0.03 -15.26
CA ASP A 190 9.06 -0.08 -16.47
C ASP A 190 8.97 1.24 -17.25
N LEU A 191 8.72 2.36 -16.58
CA LEU A 191 8.67 3.69 -17.20
C LEU A 191 10.01 4.08 -17.83
N VAL A 192 11.10 3.77 -17.15
CA VAL A 192 12.46 4.04 -17.64
C VAL A 192 12.77 3.11 -18.81
N ALA A 193 12.49 1.81 -18.70
CA ALA A 193 12.72 0.82 -19.74
C ALA A 193 11.99 1.18 -21.04
N VAL A 194 10.70 1.54 -20.96
CA VAL A 194 9.91 1.99 -22.12
C VAL A 194 10.53 3.24 -22.78
N SER A 195 11.09 4.14 -21.99
CA SER A 195 11.78 5.33 -22.54
C SER A 195 13.15 5.01 -23.17
N TYR A 196 13.81 3.90 -22.74
CA TYR A 196 15.07 3.43 -23.32
C TYR A 196 14.89 2.59 -24.56
N THR A 197 13.83 1.79 -24.70
CA THR A 197 13.58 0.94 -25.87
C THR A 197 13.36 1.71 -27.16
N HIS A 198 12.98 2.98 -27.07
CA HIS A 198 12.96 3.87 -28.25
C HIS A 198 14.36 4.28 -28.76
N LEU A 199 15.44 3.96 -28.05
CA LEU A 199 16.80 4.35 -28.40
C LEU A 199 17.77 3.18 -28.69
N ARG A 200 17.43 1.95 -28.26
CA ARG A 200 18.20 0.74 -28.57
C ARG A 200 17.27 -0.40 -28.96
N ALA A 201 17.03 -0.54 -30.25
CA ALA A 201 16.18 -1.59 -30.83
C ALA A 201 16.81 -3.01 -30.84
N HIS A 202 17.83 -3.31 -30.03
CA HIS A 202 18.60 -4.56 -30.13
C HIS A 202 19.10 -5.17 -28.83
N GLU A 203 18.47 -4.96 -27.67
CA GLU A 203 18.78 -5.76 -26.48
C GLU A 203 17.52 -6.38 -25.90
N THR A 204 17.58 -7.67 -25.62
CA THR A 204 16.45 -8.51 -25.27
C THR A 204 15.88 -8.17 -23.90
N ARG A 205 14.56 -8.25 -23.81
CA ARG A 205 13.68 -7.85 -22.69
C ARG A 205 13.95 -8.56 -21.34
N GLU A 206 14.83 -9.55 -21.32
CA GLU A 206 15.11 -10.38 -20.15
C GLU A 206 16.17 -9.79 -19.21
N ASP A 207 16.97 -8.82 -19.65
CA ASP A 207 18.04 -8.19 -18.86
C ASP A 207 17.60 -6.92 -18.09
N LEU A 208 16.34 -6.53 -18.19
CA LEU A 208 15.81 -5.28 -17.64
C LEU A 208 15.17 -5.41 -16.24
N VAL A 209 15.41 -6.52 -15.57
CA VAL A 209 14.86 -6.72 -14.21
C VAL A 209 15.65 -5.92 -13.20
N CYS A 210 15.17 -4.72 -12.89
CA CYS A 210 15.55 -3.90 -11.72
C CYS A 210 17.02 -3.48 -11.61
N ARG A 211 17.84 -3.55 -12.68
CA ARG A 211 19.27 -3.28 -12.63
C ARG A 211 19.72 -2.44 -13.80
N LEU A 212 20.19 -1.25 -13.54
CA LEU A 212 21.07 -0.53 -14.46
C LEU A 212 22.50 -0.89 -14.09
N LEU A 213 23.19 -1.63 -14.95
CA LEU A 213 24.63 -1.85 -14.85
C LEU A 213 25.33 -0.58 -15.31
N VAL A 214 26.19 -0.06 -14.48
CA VAL A 214 27.02 1.12 -14.77
C VAL A 214 28.44 0.65 -14.95
N GLU A 215 28.92 0.69 -16.18
CA GLU A 215 30.32 0.39 -16.53
C GLU A 215 31.14 1.68 -16.56
N LYS A 216 32.44 1.55 -16.27
CA LYS A 216 33.41 2.64 -16.33
C LYS A 216 34.30 2.50 -17.56
#